data_961b6ce01d90c4ae91d58c99d146e788
#
_entry.id   961b6ce01d90c4ae91d58c99d146e788
#
_cell.length_a   1.000
_cell.length_b   1.000
_cell.length_c   1.000
_cell.angle_alpha   90.00
_cell.angle_beta   90.00
_cell.angle_gamma   90.00
#
_symmetry.space_group_name_H-M   'P 1'
#
loop_
_entity.id
_entity.type
_entity.pdbx_description
1 polymer ?
#
loop_
_entity_poly.entity_id
_entity_poly.type
_entity_poly.pdbx_seq_one_letter_code
_entity_poly.pdbx_strand_id
1 'polypeptide(L)'
;MSYKVICIDVDGTLLGESGIIPEENILAIEQAYKKGVQVVISTGRIYSNAVQIAKRIQVKSPVIAANGAVVKDWYNGKTIFHASFTRGEYEKLLELLSKYKLVVHFYTMDRVIAYSAIGSIAALVYKMKNYSKSNKIYVDSYLTLKSLRKKLIDLEGHIVKCVLYSIDKENLRGFRKEIEDNSDMSVFGAGSYSIEIGPKGVSKGNSVKILSNYLSINIDDVICIGDNENDIEMVKYAGLGVAMGNGVDSLKEVADYVTDTNINSGVANVINKFILAKNPWWNSWIFLFY
;
A
#
# COMPACT_ATOMS: atom_id res chain seq x y z
N MET A 1 6.26 -24.21 11.04
CA MET A 1 6.45 -22.76 11.31
C MET A 1 5.09 -22.15 11.58
N SER A 2 4.98 -21.25 12.52
CA SER A 2 3.71 -20.57 12.83
C SER A 2 3.88 -19.10 12.47
N TYR A 3 3.27 -18.66 11.36
CA TYR A 3 3.31 -17.25 10.97
C TYR A 3 2.56 -16.40 11.99
N LYS A 4 3.12 -15.24 12.32
CA LYS A 4 2.61 -14.32 13.35
C LYS A 4 2.04 -13.03 12.77
N VAL A 5 2.44 -12.68 11.56
CA VAL A 5 1.98 -11.48 10.85
C VAL A 5 1.62 -11.86 9.42
N ILE A 6 0.56 -11.27 8.90
CA ILE A 6 0.23 -11.29 7.48
C ILE A 6 0.02 -9.86 7.01
N CYS A 7 0.82 -9.40 6.04
CA CYS A 7 0.70 -8.12 5.36
C CYS A 7 -0.04 -8.31 4.04
N ILE A 8 -1.13 -7.58 3.85
CA ILE A 8 -2.03 -7.77 2.71
C ILE A 8 -2.16 -6.44 1.96
N ASP A 9 -1.83 -6.45 0.66
CA ASP A 9 -2.17 -5.33 -0.20
C ASP A 9 -3.69 -5.21 -0.40
N VAL A 10 -4.14 -4.06 -0.89
CA VAL A 10 -5.56 -3.74 -1.00
C VAL A 10 -6.08 -3.86 -2.42
N ASP A 11 -5.53 -3.06 -3.34
CA ASP A 11 -6.07 -2.92 -4.70
C ASP A 11 -5.52 -4.04 -5.61
N GLY A 12 -6.39 -4.91 -6.11
CA GLY A 12 -5.97 -6.09 -6.86
C GLY A 12 -5.62 -7.31 -6.00
N THR A 13 -5.60 -7.16 -4.66
CA THR A 13 -5.28 -8.23 -3.70
C THR A 13 -6.46 -8.51 -2.77
N LEU A 14 -6.73 -7.65 -1.78
CA LEU A 14 -7.83 -7.85 -0.83
C LEU A 14 -9.19 -7.53 -1.43
N LEU A 15 -9.25 -6.50 -2.28
CA LEU A 15 -10.47 -6.07 -2.96
C LEU A 15 -10.71 -6.89 -4.22
N GLY A 16 -11.90 -7.47 -4.32
CA GLY A 16 -12.42 -8.10 -5.53
C GLY A 16 -13.03 -7.08 -6.49
N GLU A 17 -13.98 -7.53 -7.31
CA GLU A 17 -14.70 -6.65 -8.25
C GLU A 17 -15.40 -5.49 -7.55
N SER A 18 -15.44 -4.35 -8.23
CA SER A 18 -16.14 -3.13 -7.75
C SER A 18 -15.66 -2.62 -6.38
N GLY A 19 -14.47 -3.03 -5.90
CA GLY A 19 -13.93 -2.60 -4.61
C GLY A 19 -14.61 -3.22 -3.40
N ILE A 20 -15.28 -4.36 -3.59
CA ILE A 20 -15.88 -5.16 -2.51
C ILE A 20 -14.85 -6.18 -2.01
N ILE A 21 -14.76 -6.36 -0.70
CA ILE A 21 -13.96 -7.44 -0.11
C ILE A 21 -14.79 -8.71 -0.16
N PRO A 22 -14.32 -9.79 -0.80
CA PRO A 22 -15.00 -11.09 -0.77
C PRO A 22 -15.29 -11.55 0.66
N GLU A 23 -16.45 -12.14 0.90
CA GLU A 23 -16.87 -12.57 2.25
C GLU A 23 -15.92 -13.62 2.81
N GLU A 24 -15.43 -14.53 1.98
CA GLU A 24 -14.47 -15.56 2.36
C GLU A 24 -13.16 -14.94 2.89
N ASN A 25 -12.70 -13.84 2.28
CA ASN A 25 -11.54 -13.11 2.77
C ASN A 25 -11.79 -12.53 4.16
N ILE A 26 -12.97 -11.94 4.40
CA ILE A 26 -13.36 -11.39 5.71
C ILE A 26 -13.36 -12.49 6.78
N LEU A 27 -14.01 -13.63 6.49
CA LEU A 27 -14.10 -14.75 7.41
C LEU A 27 -12.73 -15.37 7.73
N ALA A 28 -11.88 -15.57 6.72
CA ALA A 28 -10.53 -16.10 6.94
C ALA A 28 -9.66 -15.15 7.77
N ILE A 29 -9.71 -13.84 7.48
CA ILE A 29 -9.03 -12.80 8.23
C ILE A 29 -9.47 -12.80 9.70
N GLU A 30 -10.76 -12.83 9.95
CA GLU A 30 -11.32 -12.88 11.31
C GLU A 30 -10.80 -14.10 12.09
N GLN A 31 -10.77 -15.28 11.44
CA GLN A 31 -10.27 -16.50 12.07
C GLN A 31 -8.75 -16.42 12.36
N ALA A 32 -7.95 -15.91 11.42
CA ALA A 32 -6.52 -15.69 11.63
C ALA A 32 -6.28 -14.72 12.79
N TYR A 33 -7.02 -13.60 12.82
CA TYR A 33 -6.92 -12.60 13.88
C TYR A 33 -7.31 -13.16 15.25
N LYS A 34 -8.37 -14.00 15.34
CA LYS A 34 -8.75 -14.72 16.57
C LYS A 34 -7.68 -15.72 17.05
N LYS A 35 -6.86 -16.25 16.15
CA LYS A 35 -5.70 -17.09 16.49
C LYS A 35 -4.47 -16.27 16.96
N GLY A 36 -4.56 -14.95 17.03
CA GLY A 36 -3.48 -14.06 17.45
C GLY A 36 -2.53 -13.63 16.33
N VAL A 37 -2.84 -13.94 15.07
CA VAL A 37 -2.05 -13.46 13.93
C VAL A 37 -2.36 -11.98 13.69
N GLN A 38 -1.31 -11.14 13.61
CA GLN A 38 -1.49 -9.72 13.27
C GLN A 38 -1.80 -9.59 11.78
N VAL A 39 -2.98 -9.07 11.44
CA VAL A 39 -3.37 -8.81 10.05
C VAL A 39 -3.16 -7.34 9.74
N VAL A 40 -2.22 -7.04 8.86
CA VAL A 40 -1.73 -5.70 8.54
C VAL A 40 -2.13 -5.34 7.10
N ILE A 41 -2.78 -4.21 6.93
CA ILE A 41 -3.01 -3.62 5.61
C ILE A 41 -1.73 -2.91 5.16
N SER A 42 -1.24 -3.23 3.94
CA SER A 42 -0.05 -2.63 3.32
C SER A 42 -0.40 -2.09 1.93
N THR A 43 -0.55 -0.77 1.78
CA THR A 43 -1.18 -0.21 0.58
C THR A 43 -0.54 1.10 0.10
N GLY A 44 -0.64 1.38 -1.21
CA GLY A 44 -0.36 2.70 -1.80
C GLY A 44 -1.38 3.78 -1.43
N ARG A 45 -2.53 3.42 -0.86
CA ARG A 45 -3.55 4.38 -0.42
C ARG A 45 -3.03 5.24 0.74
N ILE A 46 -3.58 6.47 0.88
CA ILE A 46 -3.26 7.34 2.02
C ILE A 46 -3.77 6.73 3.34
N TYR A 47 -3.17 7.16 4.45
CA TYR A 47 -3.43 6.58 5.78
C TYR A 47 -4.92 6.55 6.14
N SER A 48 -5.65 7.64 5.89
CA SER A 48 -7.08 7.68 6.19
C SER A 48 -7.89 6.58 5.47
N ASN A 49 -7.52 6.24 4.23
CA ASN A 49 -8.16 5.17 3.46
C ASN A 49 -7.73 3.78 3.95
N ALA A 50 -6.45 3.59 4.27
CA ALA A 50 -5.94 2.32 4.82
C ALA A 50 -6.66 1.95 6.13
N VAL A 51 -6.87 2.92 7.03
CA VAL A 51 -7.64 2.74 8.27
C VAL A 51 -9.09 2.32 8.00
N GLN A 52 -9.74 2.84 6.95
CA GLN A 52 -11.10 2.39 6.61
C GLN A 52 -11.15 0.91 6.21
N ILE A 53 -10.14 0.44 5.49
CA ILE A 53 -10.04 -0.99 5.15
C ILE A 53 -9.84 -1.82 6.42
N ALA A 54 -8.91 -1.44 7.30
CA ALA A 54 -8.68 -2.13 8.57
C ALA A 54 -9.96 -2.22 9.44
N LYS A 55 -10.75 -1.14 9.47
CA LYS A 55 -12.06 -1.12 10.14
C LYS A 55 -13.09 -2.05 9.50
N ARG A 56 -13.13 -2.11 8.16
CA ARG A 56 -14.07 -3.01 7.44
C ARG A 56 -13.79 -4.47 7.72
N ILE A 57 -12.54 -4.87 7.85
CA ILE A 57 -12.14 -6.24 8.20
C ILE A 57 -11.98 -6.44 9.71
N GLN A 58 -12.36 -5.46 10.53
CA GLN A 58 -12.41 -5.50 12.00
C GLN A 58 -11.09 -5.85 12.69
N VAL A 59 -9.94 -5.49 12.11
CA VAL A 59 -8.62 -5.69 12.72
C VAL A 59 -8.11 -4.40 13.37
N LYS A 60 -7.40 -4.53 14.49
CA LYS A 60 -6.80 -3.42 15.26
C LYS A 60 -5.29 -3.34 15.09
N SER A 61 -4.72 -4.09 14.16
CA SER A 61 -3.29 -4.08 13.83
C SER A 61 -2.87 -2.74 13.22
N PRO A 62 -1.60 -2.37 13.30
CA PRO A 62 -1.05 -1.23 12.57
C PRO A 62 -1.35 -1.31 11.07
N VAL A 63 -1.29 -0.18 10.37
CA VAL A 63 -1.40 -0.11 8.91
C VAL A 63 -0.13 0.47 8.30
N ILE A 64 0.22 -0.03 7.11
CA ILE A 64 1.26 0.49 6.23
C ILE A 64 0.53 1.21 5.09
N ALA A 65 0.76 2.50 4.93
CA ALA A 65 0.08 3.36 3.97
C ALA A 65 1.06 4.17 3.12
N ALA A 66 0.57 4.73 2.01
CA ALA A 66 1.36 5.54 1.07
C ALA A 66 2.64 4.82 0.61
N ASN A 67 2.51 3.54 0.18
CA ASN A 67 3.61 2.66 -0.22
C ASN A 67 4.70 2.49 0.86
N GLY A 68 4.34 2.65 2.12
CA GLY A 68 5.27 2.51 3.24
C GLY A 68 5.76 3.83 3.84
N ALA A 69 5.38 4.99 3.31
CA ALA A 69 5.75 6.28 3.92
C ALA A 69 5.16 6.48 5.33
N VAL A 70 4.09 5.77 5.65
CA VAL A 70 3.42 5.83 6.95
C VAL A 70 3.20 4.42 7.49
N VAL A 71 3.76 4.13 8.67
CA VAL A 71 3.42 2.95 9.48
C VAL A 71 2.86 3.45 10.79
N LYS A 72 1.59 3.16 11.06
CA LYS A 72 0.92 3.71 12.23
C LYS A 72 -0.06 2.72 12.85
N ASP A 73 0.00 2.58 14.17
CA ASP A 73 -1.04 1.91 14.95
C ASP A 73 -2.25 2.85 15.04
N TRP A 74 -3.25 2.57 14.23
CA TRP A 74 -4.43 3.40 14.12
C TRP A 74 -5.34 3.30 15.35
N TYR A 75 -5.26 2.19 16.08
CA TYR A 75 -6.08 1.95 17.26
C TYR A 75 -5.54 2.70 18.48
N ASN A 76 -4.21 2.65 18.70
CA ASN A 76 -3.55 3.36 19.80
C ASN A 76 -3.04 4.75 19.42
N GLY A 77 -3.13 5.12 18.13
CA GLY A 77 -2.68 6.42 17.62
C GLY A 77 -1.15 6.57 17.49
N LYS A 78 -0.35 5.52 17.81
CA LYS A 78 1.11 5.59 17.80
C LYS A 78 1.67 5.54 16.38
N THR A 79 2.44 6.55 16.00
CA THR A 79 3.23 6.54 14.77
C THR A 79 4.50 5.71 14.99
N ILE A 80 4.66 4.65 14.19
CA ILE A 80 5.81 3.73 14.23
C ILE A 80 6.88 4.23 13.26
N PHE A 81 6.47 4.65 12.07
CA PHE A 81 7.34 5.23 11.05
C PHE A 81 6.59 6.28 10.24
N HIS A 82 7.28 7.34 9.86
CA HIS A 82 6.77 8.40 9.00
C HIS A 82 7.92 8.97 8.17
N ALA A 83 7.78 8.92 6.85
CA ALA A 83 8.65 9.60 5.91
C ALA A 83 7.84 10.63 5.12
N SER A 84 8.44 11.77 4.85
CA SER A 84 7.86 12.84 4.04
C SER A 84 8.90 13.37 3.07
N PHE A 85 8.43 13.95 1.97
CA PHE A 85 9.33 14.66 1.07
C PHE A 85 10.06 15.78 1.78
N THR A 86 11.36 15.84 1.54
CA THR A 86 12.18 17.01 1.85
C THR A 86 11.88 18.15 0.89
N ARG A 87 12.26 19.35 1.26
CA ARG A 87 12.12 20.53 0.38
C ARG A 87 12.80 20.32 -0.95
N GLY A 88 14.02 19.77 -0.96
CA GLY A 88 14.76 19.50 -2.20
C GLY A 88 14.03 18.53 -3.13
N GLU A 89 13.41 17.46 -2.57
CA GLU A 89 12.67 16.49 -3.36
C GLU A 89 11.42 17.09 -4.01
N TYR A 90 10.56 17.81 -3.28
CA TYR A 90 9.38 18.38 -3.91
C TYR A 90 9.69 19.59 -4.82
N GLU A 91 10.74 20.35 -4.58
CA GLU A 91 11.19 21.39 -5.53
C GLU A 91 11.66 20.75 -6.85
N LYS A 92 12.38 19.64 -6.79
CA LYS A 92 12.76 18.87 -7.99
C LYS A 92 11.52 18.38 -8.76
N LEU A 93 10.50 17.87 -8.06
CA LEU A 93 9.24 17.49 -8.68
C LEU A 93 8.56 18.68 -9.36
N LEU A 94 8.50 19.85 -8.72
CA LEU A 94 7.92 21.08 -9.29
C LEU A 94 8.65 21.56 -10.54
N GLU A 95 9.98 21.45 -10.58
CA GLU A 95 10.79 21.77 -11.75
C GLU A 95 10.42 20.87 -12.94
N LEU A 96 10.35 19.56 -12.72
CA LEU A 96 10.03 18.58 -13.76
C LEU A 96 8.58 18.66 -14.23
N LEU A 97 7.63 19.07 -13.37
CA LEU A 97 6.25 19.31 -13.79
C LEU A 97 6.11 20.33 -14.91
N SER A 98 6.94 21.39 -14.87
CA SER A 98 6.94 22.43 -15.90
C SER A 98 7.44 21.89 -17.24
N LYS A 99 8.39 20.95 -17.21
CA LYS A 99 8.99 20.33 -18.41
C LYS A 99 8.03 19.33 -19.07
N TYR A 100 7.41 18.45 -18.28
CA TYR A 100 6.62 17.31 -18.79
C TYR A 100 5.12 17.57 -18.88
N LYS A 101 4.61 18.73 -18.42
CA LYS A 101 3.19 19.11 -18.44
C LYS A 101 2.25 18.06 -17.85
N LEU A 102 2.65 17.47 -16.72
CA LEU A 102 1.90 16.42 -16.05
C LEU A 102 0.84 17.01 -15.11
N VAL A 103 -0.24 16.26 -14.91
CA VAL A 103 -1.18 16.49 -13.81
C VAL A 103 -0.59 15.88 -12.54
N VAL A 104 -0.60 16.61 -11.43
CA VAL A 104 -0.01 16.14 -10.18
C VAL A 104 -0.96 16.28 -9.01
N HIS A 105 -0.92 15.27 -8.16
CA HIS A 105 -1.47 15.30 -6.81
C HIS A 105 -0.38 15.01 -5.79
N PHE A 106 -0.21 15.88 -4.80
CA PHE A 106 0.55 15.59 -3.59
C PHE A 106 -0.41 15.15 -2.48
N TYR A 107 0.07 14.29 -1.61
CA TYR A 107 -0.76 13.69 -0.58
C TYR A 107 -0.12 13.83 0.79
N THR A 108 -0.93 14.18 1.78
CA THR A 108 -0.64 13.94 3.20
C THR A 108 -1.39 12.69 3.68
N MET A 109 -1.40 12.41 4.97
CA MET A 109 -2.13 11.27 5.54
C MET A 109 -3.66 11.33 5.31
N ASP A 110 -4.22 12.53 5.09
CA ASP A 110 -5.68 12.76 4.99
C ASP A 110 -6.09 13.77 3.91
N ARG A 111 -5.13 14.27 3.12
CA ARG A 111 -5.37 15.39 2.19
C ARG A 111 -4.78 15.12 0.81
N VAL A 112 -5.48 15.58 -0.21
CA VAL A 112 -5.04 15.67 -1.60
C VAL A 112 -4.80 17.14 -1.94
N ILE A 113 -3.62 17.46 -2.47
CA ILE A 113 -3.22 18.78 -2.92
C ILE A 113 -3.09 18.69 -4.44
N ALA A 114 -4.07 19.20 -5.15
CA ALA A 114 -4.16 19.12 -6.59
C ALA A 114 -3.61 20.37 -7.28
N TYR A 115 -2.95 20.18 -8.40
CA TYR A 115 -2.50 21.25 -9.28
C TYR A 115 -3.20 21.18 -10.63
N SER A 116 -3.54 22.35 -11.21
CA SER A 116 -4.30 22.59 -12.43
C SER A 116 -5.81 22.35 -12.31
N ALA A 117 -6.59 22.84 -13.28
CA ALA A 117 -8.03 22.61 -13.30
C ALA A 117 -8.40 21.14 -13.47
N ILE A 118 -7.68 20.41 -14.35
CA ILE A 118 -7.88 18.98 -14.59
C ILE A 118 -7.54 18.18 -13.31
N GLY A 119 -6.42 18.50 -12.67
CA GLY A 119 -6.04 17.87 -11.41
C GLY A 119 -7.05 18.11 -10.29
N SER A 120 -7.63 19.30 -10.23
CA SER A 120 -8.67 19.63 -9.24
C SER A 120 -9.93 18.79 -9.42
N ILE A 121 -10.38 18.60 -10.68
CA ILE A 121 -11.54 17.75 -10.99
C ILE A 121 -11.21 16.28 -10.63
N ALA A 122 -10.04 15.77 -11.02
CA ALA A 122 -9.62 14.41 -10.69
C ALA A 122 -9.54 14.17 -9.17
N ALA A 123 -9.06 15.15 -8.39
CA ALA A 123 -9.02 15.08 -6.94
C ALA A 123 -10.42 15.07 -6.30
N LEU A 124 -11.38 15.80 -6.86
CA LEU A 124 -12.78 15.76 -6.41
C LEU A 124 -13.41 14.38 -6.69
N VAL A 125 -13.17 13.80 -7.86
CA VAL A 125 -13.63 12.43 -8.19
C VAL A 125 -12.99 11.40 -7.24
N TYR A 126 -11.69 11.51 -6.96
CA TYR A 126 -11.01 10.68 -5.96
C TYR A 126 -11.68 10.79 -4.59
N LYS A 127 -11.96 12.02 -4.13
CA LYS A 127 -12.66 12.27 -2.87
C LYS A 127 -14.03 11.60 -2.85
N MET A 128 -14.83 11.74 -3.91
CA MET A 128 -16.18 11.15 -4.00
C MET A 128 -16.12 9.61 -3.93
N LYS A 129 -15.21 8.98 -4.66
CA LYS A 129 -15.03 7.51 -4.65
C LYS A 129 -14.59 6.96 -3.28
N ASN A 130 -13.84 7.74 -2.51
CA ASN A 130 -13.31 7.36 -1.21
C ASN A 130 -14.06 7.99 -0.03
N TYR A 131 -15.22 8.63 -0.28
CA TYR A 131 -15.99 9.27 0.77
C TYR A 131 -16.66 8.23 1.67
N SER A 132 -16.50 8.40 2.97
CA SER A 132 -17.35 7.77 3.98
C SER A 132 -17.59 8.77 5.13
N LYS A 133 -18.67 8.59 5.90
CA LYS A 133 -18.96 9.46 7.05
C LYS A 133 -17.83 9.51 8.09
N SER A 134 -17.03 8.43 8.16
CA SER A 134 -15.91 8.29 9.09
C SER A 134 -14.55 8.66 8.47
N ASN A 135 -14.49 8.92 7.16
CA ASN A 135 -13.25 9.26 6.46
C ASN A 135 -13.36 10.65 5.80
N LYS A 136 -12.73 11.64 6.42
CA LYS A 136 -12.69 13.00 5.88
C LYS A 136 -11.41 13.17 5.08
N ILE A 137 -11.51 13.08 3.74
CA ILE A 137 -10.43 13.45 2.83
C ILE A 137 -10.61 14.93 2.47
N TYR A 138 -9.61 15.74 2.77
CA TYR A 138 -9.55 17.13 2.37
C TYR A 138 -8.96 17.24 0.96
N VAL A 139 -9.47 18.20 0.18
CA VAL A 139 -8.95 18.50 -1.17
C VAL A 139 -8.67 19.99 -1.24
N ASP A 140 -7.41 20.33 -1.47
CA ASP A 140 -6.96 21.67 -1.77
C ASP A 140 -6.56 21.74 -3.24
N SER A 141 -6.97 22.79 -3.94
CA SER A 141 -6.75 22.95 -5.39
C SER A 141 -6.01 24.24 -5.69
N TYR A 142 -4.99 24.15 -6.52
CA TYR A 142 -4.13 25.27 -6.90
C TYR A 142 -3.98 25.36 -8.42
N LEU A 143 -4.11 26.56 -8.96
CA LEU A 143 -4.07 26.81 -10.42
C LEU A 143 -2.69 27.33 -10.88
N THR A 144 -1.82 27.76 -9.95
CA THR A 144 -0.49 28.25 -10.28
C THR A 144 0.60 27.50 -9.50
N LEU A 145 1.76 27.28 -10.11
CA LEU A 145 2.90 26.68 -9.42
C LEU A 145 3.35 27.48 -8.21
N LYS A 146 3.22 28.81 -8.24
CA LYS A 146 3.56 29.68 -7.12
C LYS A 146 2.70 29.39 -5.89
N SER A 147 1.36 29.26 -6.08
CA SER A 147 0.44 28.95 -4.99
C SER A 147 0.59 27.52 -4.49
N LEU A 148 0.83 26.58 -5.40
CA LEU A 148 1.15 25.18 -5.03
C LEU A 148 2.42 25.13 -4.18
N ARG A 149 3.52 25.73 -4.65
CA ARG A 149 4.81 25.75 -3.92
C ARG A 149 4.64 26.31 -2.51
N LYS A 150 3.91 27.44 -2.35
CA LYS A 150 3.62 28.01 -1.04
C LYS A 150 2.94 26.98 -0.13
N LYS A 151 1.92 26.27 -0.66
CA LYS A 151 1.21 25.24 0.12
C LYS A 151 2.11 24.05 0.49
N LEU A 152 3.00 23.61 -0.39
CA LEU A 152 3.93 22.53 -0.08
C LEU A 152 4.94 22.93 1.00
N ILE A 153 5.37 24.20 1.01
CA ILE A 153 6.20 24.76 2.11
C ILE A 153 5.41 24.75 3.43
N ASP A 154 4.14 25.19 3.43
CA ASP A 154 3.29 25.19 4.63
C ASP A 154 3.04 23.76 5.18
N LEU A 155 3.20 22.74 4.33
CA LEU A 155 3.00 21.32 4.66
C LEU A 155 4.33 20.53 4.70
N GLU A 156 5.46 21.21 4.82
CA GLU A 156 6.76 20.55 4.96
C GLU A 156 6.76 19.56 6.13
N GLY A 157 7.29 18.36 5.92
CA GLY A 157 7.23 17.28 6.91
C GLY A 157 5.93 16.46 6.89
N HIS A 158 4.94 16.81 6.06
CA HIS A 158 3.65 16.12 6.00
C HIS A 158 3.31 15.48 4.64
N ILE A 159 4.08 15.76 3.59
CA ILE A 159 3.81 15.28 2.23
C ILE A 159 4.44 13.90 2.08
N VAL A 160 3.60 12.86 2.04
CA VAL A 160 4.04 11.45 2.09
C VAL A 160 4.07 10.75 0.73
N LYS A 161 3.42 11.33 -0.28
CA LYS A 161 3.28 10.72 -1.61
C LYS A 161 2.97 11.79 -2.66
N CYS A 162 3.43 11.54 -3.89
CA CYS A 162 3.06 12.29 -5.08
C CYS A 162 2.55 11.31 -6.14
N VAL A 163 1.49 11.65 -6.87
CA VAL A 163 1.01 10.90 -8.02
C VAL A 163 0.93 11.82 -9.22
N LEU A 164 1.53 11.36 -10.31
CA LEU A 164 1.53 12.08 -11.57
C LEU A 164 0.73 11.31 -12.61
N TYR A 165 -0.01 12.05 -13.42
CA TYR A 165 -0.89 11.51 -14.44
C TYR A 165 -0.59 12.14 -15.80
N SER A 166 -0.63 11.33 -16.86
CA SER A 166 -0.62 11.80 -18.25
C SER A 166 -1.36 10.81 -19.13
N ILE A 167 -2.05 11.33 -20.16
CA ILE A 167 -2.53 10.52 -21.27
C ILE A 167 -1.40 10.18 -22.26
N ASP A 168 -0.32 10.95 -22.23
CA ASP A 168 0.88 10.73 -23.01
C ASP A 168 1.85 9.83 -22.20
N LYS A 169 1.97 8.58 -22.65
CA LYS A 169 2.82 7.58 -21.99
C LYS A 169 4.32 7.89 -22.15
N GLU A 170 4.72 8.54 -23.24
CA GLU A 170 6.14 8.90 -23.44
C GLU A 170 6.56 9.99 -22.46
N ASN A 171 5.69 10.96 -22.17
CA ASN A 171 5.94 11.95 -21.12
C ASN A 171 6.09 11.29 -19.73
N LEU A 172 5.27 10.29 -19.41
CA LEU A 172 5.41 9.55 -18.15
C LEU A 172 6.71 8.75 -18.09
N ARG A 173 7.09 8.07 -19.19
CA ARG A 173 8.35 7.32 -19.26
C ARG A 173 9.56 8.22 -19.13
N GLY A 174 9.56 9.35 -19.85
CA GLY A 174 10.64 10.35 -19.78
C GLY A 174 10.79 10.93 -18.37
N PHE A 175 9.67 11.27 -17.73
CA PHE A 175 9.66 11.74 -16.35
C PHE A 175 10.18 10.66 -15.38
N ARG A 176 9.68 9.42 -15.49
CA ARG A 176 10.12 8.28 -14.64
C ARG A 176 11.64 8.11 -14.73
N LYS A 177 12.15 8.04 -15.95
CA LYS A 177 13.59 7.88 -16.17
C LYS A 177 14.39 9.04 -15.56
N GLU A 178 13.94 10.27 -15.72
CA GLU A 178 14.66 11.43 -15.19
C GLU A 178 14.68 11.46 -13.66
N ILE A 179 13.61 11.01 -13.01
CA ILE A 179 13.57 10.85 -11.54
C ILE A 179 14.47 9.71 -11.08
N GLU A 180 14.41 8.55 -11.72
CA GLU A 180 15.25 7.39 -11.38
C GLU A 180 16.75 7.69 -11.57
N ASP A 181 17.12 8.40 -12.65
CA ASP A 181 18.51 8.72 -12.95
C ASP A 181 19.09 9.86 -12.07
N ASN A 182 18.25 10.77 -11.55
CA ASN A 182 18.70 12.02 -10.93
C ASN A 182 18.19 12.25 -9.49
N SER A 183 17.62 11.25 -8.86
CA SER A 183 17.17 11.34 -7.47
C SER A 183 17.16 9.99 -6.79
N ASP A 184 17.12 10.02 -5.46
CA ASP A 184 16.95 8.81 -4.62
C ASP A 184 15.47 8.59 -4.22
N MET A 185 14.54 9.34 -4.82
CA MET A 185 13.11 9.18 -4.55
C MET A 185 12.63 7.80 -5.02
N SER A 186 11.73 7.21 -4.26
CA SER A 186 11.13 5.92 -4.63
C SER A 186 10.09 6.11 -5.73
N VAL A 187 10.16 5.30 -6.80
CA VAL A 187 9.25 5.35 -7.94
C VAL A 187 8.49 4.03 -8.03
N PHE A 188 7.16 4.10 -8.17
CA PHE A 188 6.29 2.94 -8.28
C PHE A 188 5.42 3.05 -9.53
N GLY A 189 5.16 1.93 -10.19
CA GLY A 189 4.12 1.84 -11.21
C GLY A 189 2.73 1.92 -10.59
N ALA A 190 1.89 2.83 -11.08
CA ALA A 190 0.51 3.00 -10.60
C ALA A 190 -0.53 2.76 -11.70
N GLY A 191 -0.13 2.11 -12.79
CA GLY A 191 -0.94 1.83 -13.97
C GLY A 191 -0.40 2.47 -15.25
N SER A 192 -1.12 2.29 -16.36
CA SER A 192 -0.65 2.72 -17.68
C SER A 192 -0.54 4.23 -17.88
N TYR A 193 -1.18 5.04 -17.04
CA TYR A 193 -1.32 6.49 -17.19
C TYR A 193 -0.93 7.27 -15.94
N SER A 194 -0.28 6.63 -14.98
CA SER A 194 0.14 7.26 -13.73
C SER A 194 1.41 6.66 -13.17
N ILE A 195 2.14 7.48 -12.41
CA ILE A 195 3.33 7.09 -11.65
C ILE A 195 3.16 7.60 -10.23
N GLU A 196 3.49 6.79 -9.26
CA GLU A 196 3.57 7.18 -7.86
C GLU A 196 5.01 7.42 -7.45
N ILE A 197 5.24 8.52 -6.75
CA ILE A 197 6.56 8.88 -6.19
C ILE A 197 6.42 8.94 -4.67
N GLY A 198 7.37 8.32 -3.98
CA GLY A 198 7.55 8.40 -2.54
C GLY A 198 8.85 9.11 -2.16
N PRO A 199 8.99 9.54 -0.91
CA PRO A 199 10.27 10.00 -0.37
C PRO A 199 11.37 8.95 -0.52
N LYS A 200 12.63 9.36 -0.42
CA LYS A 200 13.79 8.47 -0.47
C LYS A 200 13.66 7.26 0.46
N GLY A 201 13.93 6.07 -0.06
CA GLY A 201 14.00 4.82 0.70
C GLY A 201 12.66 4.27 1.20
N VAL A 202 11.54 4.87 0.79
CA VAL A 202 10.21 4.39 1.12
C VAL A 202 9.86 3.21 0.21
N SER A 203 9.44 2.09 0.82
CA SER A 203 8.81 0.97 0.12
C SER A 203 7.94 0.17 1.09
N LYS A 204 7.00 -0.62 0.56
CA LYS A 204 6.22 -1.57 1.37
C LYS A 204 7.14 -2.58 2.07
N GLY A 205 8.19 -3.05 1.40
CA GLY A 205 9.14 -4.01 1.95
C GLY A 205 9.92 -3.46 3.14
N ASN A 206 10.49 -2.26 3.02
CA ASN A 206 11.16 -1.61 4.14
C ASN A 206 10.23 -1.38 5.32
N SER A 207 8.97 -1.02 5.07
CA SER A 207 7.98 -0.78 6.11
C SER A 207 7.53 -2.05 6.81
N VAL A 208 7.47 -3.18 6.11
CA VAL A 208 7.25 -4.49 6.73
C VAL A 208 8.40 -4.83 7.68
N LYS A 209 9.66 -4.61 7.30
CA LYS A 209 10.83 -4.80 8.19
C LYS A 209 10.76 -3.90 9.44
N ILE A 210 10.43 -2.62 9.25
CA ILE A 210 10.27 -1.66 10.37
C ILE A 210 9.17 -2.14 11.32
N LEU A 211 8.03 -2.58 10.78
CA LEU A 211 6.92 -3.08 11.58
C LEU A 211 7.27 -4.38 12.31
N SER A 212 7.95 -5.34 11.65
CA SER A 212 8.40 -6.59 12.26
C SER A 212 9.34 -6.33 13.45
N ASN A 213 10.29 -5.41 13.29
CA ASN A 213 11.19 -4.98 14.37
C ASN A 213 10.40 -4.34 15.53
N TYR A 214 9.44 -3.48 15.22
CA TYR A 214 8.58 -2.85 16.23
C TYR A 214 7.77 -3.87 17.04
N LEU A 215 7.26 -4.91 16.37
CA LEU A 215 6.51 -6.00 17.01
C LEU A 215 7.40 -7.06 17.64
N SER A 216 8.72 -6.98 17.50
CA SER A 216 9.70 -8.01 17.93
C SER A 216 9.40 -9.39 17.31
N ILE A 217 9.03 -9.41 16.02
CA ILE A 217 8.71 -10.61 15.24
C ILE A 217 9.79 -10.79 14.17
N ASN A 218 10.27 -12.04 13.99
CA ASN A 218 11.20 -12.36 12.91
C ASN A 218 10.48 -12.21 11.56
N ILE A 219 11.17 -11.66 10.56
CA ILE A 219 10.66 -11.53 9.21
C ILE A 219 10.28 -12.88 8.58
N ASP A 220 10.93 -13.97 8.99
CA ASP A 220 10.61 -15.35 8.59
C ASP A 220 9.23 -15.82 9.10
N ASP A 221 8.67 -15.16 10.12
CA ASP A 221 7.32 -15.43 10.65
C ASP A 221 6.25 -14.53 9.99
N VAL A 222 6.59 -13.81 8.91
CA VAL A 222 5.70 -12.89 8.19
C VAL A 222 5.28 -13.48 6.85
N ILE A 223 3.98 -13.38 6.54
CA ILE A 223 3.45 -13.60 5.18
C ILE A 223 3.22 -12.22 4.55
N CYS A 224 3.60 -12.04 3.27
CA CYS A 224 3.21 -10.86 2.49
C CYS A 224 2.45 -11.30 1.23
N ILE A 225 1.30 -10.67 0.96
CA ILE A 225 0.46 -10.94 -0.21
C ILE A 225 0.30 -9.66 -1.02
N GLY A 226 0.57 -9.73 -2.33
CA GLY A 226 0.43 -8.60 -3.24
C GLY A 226 0.18 -9.02 -4.68
N ASP A 227 -0.01 -8.02 -5.57
CA ASP A 227 -0.28 -8.26 -6.98
C ASP A 227 0.52 -7.37 -7.95
N ASN A 228 1.24 -6.35 -7.47
CA ASN A 228 1.83 -5.35 -8.36
C ASN A 228 3.31 -5.07 -8.05
N GLU A 229 3.94 -4.21 -8.88
CA GLU A 229 5.36 -3.82 -8.80
C GLU A 229 5.77 -3.31 -7.41
N ASN A 230 4.92 -2.52 -6.75
CA ASN A 230 5.19 -1.98 -5.41
C ASN A 230 5.14 -3.03 -4.28
N ASP A 231 4.74 -4.27 -4.59
CA ASP A 231 4.69 -5.39 -3.64
C ASP A 231 5.94 -6.27 -3.70
N ILE A 232 6.74 -6.17 -4.78
CA ILE A 232 7.90 -7.04 -5.04
C ILE A 232 8.83 -7.11 -3.83
N GLU A 233 9.17 -5.97 -3.23
CA GLU A 233 10.07 -5.96 -2.08
C GLU A 233 9.48 -6.63 -0.85
N MET A 234 8.20 -6.38 -0.51
CA MET A 234 7.62 -7.01 0.67
C MET A 234 7.44 -8.52 0.48
N VAL A 235 7.13 -8.96 -0.75
CA VAL A 235 7.03 -10.39 -1.10
C VAL A 235 8.41 -11.06 -1.01
N LYS A 236 9.47 -10.43 -1.52
CA LYS A 236 10.85 -10.95 -1.42
C LYS A 236 11.39 -11.05 0.00
N TYR A 237 10.97 -10.16 0.89
CA TYR A 237 11.54 -10.09 2.24
C TYR A 237 10.81 -10.97 3.25
N ALA A 238 9.59 -11.35 2.97
CA ALA A 238 8.77 -12.16 3.87
C ALA A 238 9.28 -13.59 4.00
N GLY A 239 8.99 -14.25 5.12
CA GLY A 239 9.20 -15.68 5.28
C GLY A 239 8.31 -16.53 4.37
N LEU A 240 7.19 -15.96 3.90
CA LEU A 240 6.39 -16.48 2.79
C LEU A 240 5.89 -15.32 1.94
N GLY A 241 6.44 -15.16 0.78
CA GLY A 241 6.01 -14.21 -0.23
C GLY A 241 4.96 -14.80 -1.16
N VAL A 242 3.81 -14.14 -1.28
CA VAL A 242 2.69 -14.63 -2.09
C VAL A 242 2.31 -13.62 -3.16
N ALA A 243 2.23 -14.07 -4.41
CA ALA A 243 1.64 -13.32 -5.51
C ALA A 243 0.19 -13.76 -5.76
N MET A 244 -0.69 -12.80 -6.02
CA MET A 244 -2.04 -13.08 -6.48
C MET A 244 -2.04 -13.66 -7.91
N GLY A 245 -3.01 -14.50 -8.24
CA GLY A 245 -3.15 -15.09 -9.58
C GLY A 245 -3.34 -14.05 -10.69
N ASN A 246 -3.95 -12.90 -10.38
CA ASN A 246 -4.06 -11.73 -11.26
C ASN A 246 -2.84 -10.79 -11.19
N GLY A 247 -1.82 -11.12 -10.41
CA GLY A 247 -0.64 -10.27 -10.23
C GLY A 247 0.25 -10.20 -11.48
N VAL A 248 1.13 -9.20 -11.52
CA VAL A 248 2.11 -9.00 -12.60
C VAL A 248 3.15 -10.13 -12.61
N ASP A 249 3.66 -10.47 -13.80
CA ASP A 249 4.59 -11.58 -13.95
C ASP A 249 5.87 -11.39 -13.14
N SER A 250 6.41 -10.17 -13.08
CA SER A 250 7.60 -9.83 -12.29
C SER A 250 7.44 -10.07 -10.79
N LEU A 251 6.21 -10.02 -10.25
CA LEU A 251 5.92 -10.37 -8.88
C LEU A 251 5.81 -11.89 -8.70
N LYS A 252 5.15 -12.59 -9.65
CA LYS A 252 5.02 -14.05 -9.62
C LYS A 252 6.38 -14.76 -9.71
N GLU A 253 7.33 -14.19 -10.46
CA GLU A 253 8.68 -14.74 -10.59
C GLU A 253 9.49 -14.75 -9.28
N VAL A 254 9.16 -13.85 -8.35
CA VAL A 254 9.87 -13.69 -7.08
C VAL A 254 9.12 -14.24 -5.88
N ALA A 255 7.87 -14.63 -6.05
CA ALA A 255 7.02 -15.15 -4.99
C ALA A 255 7.30 -16.63 -4.70
N ASP A 256 7.22 -17.02 -3.42
CA ASP A 256 7.31 -18.43 -3.01
C ASP A 256 6.04 -19.21 -3.37
N TYR A 257 4.92 -18.53 -3.49
CA TYR A 257 3.63 -19.12 -3.79
C TYR A 257 2.75 -18.18 -4.63
N VAL A 258 2.07 -18.74 -5.62
CA VAL A 258 1.04 -18.03 -6.38
C VAL A 258 -0.33 -18.58 -5.94
N THR A 259 -1.18 -17.68 -5.43
CA THR A 259 -2.54 -18.02 -5.00
C THR A 259 -3.56 -17.74 -6.12
N ASP A 260 -4.85 -17.93 -5.83
CA ASP A 260 -5.92 -17.56 -6.74
C ASP A 260 -6.03 -16.04 -6.95
N THR A 261 -6.91 -15.63 -7.86
CA THR A 261 -7.15 -14.21 -8.13
C THR A 261 -7.90 -13.53 -6.98
N ASN A 262 -7.87 -12.21 -6.96
CA ASN A 262 -8.60 -11.41 -5.98
C ASN A 262 -10.13 -11.60 -6.04
N ILE A 263 -10.69 -11.92 -7.21
CA ILE A 263 -12.12 -12.23 -7.35
C ILE A 263 -12.47 -13.64 -6.86
N ASN A 264 -11.49 -14.55 -6.81
CA ASN A 264 -11.63 -15.93 -6.34
C ASN A 264 -11.09 -16.11 -4.91
N SER A 265 -11.14 -15.05 -4.10
CA SER A 265 -10.78 -15.09 -2.68
C SER A 265 -9.37 -15.62 -2.40
N GLY A 266 -8.37 -15.26 -3.25
CA GLY A 266 -6.99 -15.73 -3.13
C GLY A 266 -6.35 -15.45 -1.77
N VAL A 267 -6.73 -14.36 -1.08
CA VAL A 267 -6.27 -14.05 0.29
C VAL A 267 -6.79 -15.11 1.28
N ALA A 268 -8.07 -15.49 1.20
CA ALA A 268 -8.63 -16.54 2.04
C ALA A 268 -7.93 -17.89 1.83
N ASN A 269 -7.60 -18.22 0.57
CA ASN A 269 -6.89 -19.45 0.24
C ASN A 269 -5.51 -19.53 0.90
N VAL A 270 -4.75 -18.42 0.92
CA VAL A 270 -3.46 -18.32 1.64
C VAL A 270 -3.66 -18.52 3.14
N ILE A 271 -4.60 -17.79 3.74
CA ILE A 271 -4.88 -17.86 5.18
C ILE A 271 -5.30 -19.28 5.58
N ASN A 272 -6.21 -19.89 4.83
CA ASN A 272 -6.67 -21.24 5.09
C ASN A 272 -5.52 -22.25 5.01
N LYS A 273 -4.68 -22.15 3.98
CA LYS A 273 -3.58 -23.09 3.73
C LYS A 273 -2.44 -22.97 4.76
N PHE A 274 -2.01 -21.75 5.09
CA PHE A 274 -0.78 -21.53 5.83
C PHE A 274 -0.98 -21.12 7.30
N ILE A 275 -2.19 -20.67 7.67
CA ILE A 275 -2.50 -20.20 9.04
C ILE A 275 -3.56 -21.10 9.71
N LEU A 276 -4.62 -21.44 8.98
CA LEU A 276 -5.77 -22.12 9.59
C LEU A 276 -5.74 -23.63 9.45
N ALA A 277 -5.03 -24.19 8.47
CA ALA A 277 -4.89 -25.63 8.31
C ALA A 277 -4.42 -26.28 9.63
N LYS A 278 -5.19 -27.24 10.11
CA LYS A 278 -4.77 -28.07 11.24
C LYS A 278 -3.54 -28.86 10.81
N ASN A 279 -2.48 -28.83 11.59
CA ASN A 279 -1.26 -29.61 11.36
C ASN A 279 -1.66 -31.11 11.20
N PRO A 280 -1.43 -31.75 10.03
CA PRO A 280 -1.86 -33.15 9.82
C PRO A 280 -1.23 -34.16 10.78
N TRP A 281 -0.18 -33.75 11.48
CA TRP A 281 0.59 -34.61 12.40
C TRP A 281 -0.07 -34.88 13.75
N TRP A 282 -1.19 -34.19 14.14
CA TRP A 282 -1.89 -34.48 15.37
C TRP A 282 -2.87 -35.67 15.26
N ASN A 283 -3.30 -36.06 14.06
CA ASN A 283 -4.22 -37.18 13.88
C ASN A 283 -3.53 -38.55 13.76
N SER A 284 -2.17 -38.60 13.69
CA SER A 284 -1.45 -39.88 13.57
C SER A 284 -1.24 -40.60 14.92
N TRP A 285 -1.52 -39.95 16.05
CA TRP A 285 -1.31 -40.55 17.37
C TRP A 285 -2.58 -41.12 18.01
N ILE A 286 -3.76 -40.90 17.42
CA ILE A 286 -5.03 -41.39 18.00
C ILE A 286 -5.38 -42.82 17.53
N PHE A 287 -4.69 -43.35 16.50
CA PHE A 287 -4.94 -44.72 15.99
C PHE A 287 -3.99 -45.80 16.50
N LEU A 288 -3.18 -45.53 17.52
CA LEU A 288 -2.26 -46.53 18.09
C LEU A 288 -2.66 -47.06 19.47
N PHE A 289 -3.86 -46.73 19.96
CA PHE A 289 -4.41 -47.28 21.19
C PHE A 289 -5.88 -47.64 21.03
N TYR A 290 -6.14 -48.63 20.14
CA TYR A 290 -7.29 -49.52 20.23
C TYR A 290 -6.92 -50.89 19.67
#